data_c852d9df0caeea71ca2ec47ccb375f80
#
_entry.id   c852d9df0caeea71ca2ec47ccb375f80
#
_cell.length_a   1.000
_cell.length_b   1.000
_cell.length_c   1.000
_cell.angle_alpha   90.00
_cell.angle_beta   90.00
_cell.angle_gamma   90.00
#
_symmetry.space_group_name_H-M   'P 1'
#
loop_
_entity.id
_entity.type
_entity.pdbx_description
1 polymer ?
#
loop_
_entity_poly.entity_id
_entity_poly.type
_entity_poly.pdbx_seq_one_letter_code
_entity_poly.pdbx_strand_id
1 'polypeptide(L)'
;KAKKLVEQEEEAQRQFNFTFTIGKLIEDEIRKTISSELCCETKDILTEDNQYGQDIIILYKGQPVYYIECKAKWNFNEPAHMSSLQIKKAVTESNRYALCCIDCTDSGCAISPDAKREEVMEAHNKIVSHIHVHTDIGRDFKPFLDPLLNEENNPNVDDNNSIRVTSSLSCNIPKYKFVNGISFEEFMSQLKNQLARE
;
A
#
# COMPACT_ATOMS: atom_id res chain seq x y z
N LYS A 1 22.91 32.08 7.48
CA LYS A 1 21.61 31.56 6.97
C LYS A 1 21.77 30.34 6.06
N ALA A 2 22.68 30.37 5.04
CA ALA A 2 22.89 29.27 4.12
C ALA A 2 23.27 27.95 4.83
N LYS A 3 24.22 27.97 5.78
CA LYS A 3 24.67 26.79 6.52
C LYS A 3 23.49 26.11 7.27
N LYS A 4 22.59 26.89 7.90
CA LYS A 4 21.41 26.35 8.59
C LYS A 4 20.39 25.71 7.65
N LEU A 5 20.27 26.24 6.42
CA LEU A 5 19.40 25.64 5.39
C LEU A 5 19.96 24.30 4.92
N VAL A 6 21.27 24.23 4.66
CA VAL A 6 21.92 22.96 4.27
C VAL A 6 21.78 21.90 5.37
N GLU A 7 22.00 22.25 6.64
CA GLU A 7 21.82 21.34 7.77
C GLU A 7 20.37 20.84 7.89
N GLN A 8 19.38 21.71 7.61
CA GLN A 8 17.96 21.32 7.60
C GLN A 8 17.62 20.40 6.43
N GLU A 9 18.17 20.65 5.25
CA GLU A 9 17.98 19.79 4.07
C GLU A 9 18.62 18.40 4.27
N GLU A 10 19.83 18.35 4.83
CA GLU A 10 20.52 17.09 5.14
C GLU A 10 19.77 16.28 6.20
N GLU A 11 19.21 16.93 7.22
CA GLU A 11 18.40 16.26 8.24
C GLU A 11 17.09 15.74 7.66
N ALA A 12 16.39 16.53 6.83
CA ALA A 12 15.17 16.11 6.16
C ALA A 12 15.43 14.91 5.22
N GLN A 13 16.56 14.92 4.51
CA GLN A 13 16.95 13.80 3.63
C GLN A 13 17.29 12.53 4.44
N ARG A 14 17.98 12.67 5.57
CA ARG A 14 18.24 11.53 6.48
C ARG A 14 16.94 10.94 6.98
N GLN A 15 16.03 11.78 7.51
CA GLN A 15 14.72 11.35 8.00
C GLN A 15 13.92 10.64 6.91
N PHE A 16 13.89 11.19 5.71
CA PHE A 16 13.23 10.54 4.56
C PHE A 16 13.81 9.16 4.26
N ASN A 17 15.14 9.04 4.22
CA ASN A 17 15.81 7.78 3.94
C ASN A 17 15.51 6.72 5.01
N PHE A 18 15.50 7.10 6.29
CA PHE A 18 15.15 6.19 7.38
C PHE A 18 13.69 5.74 7.27
N THR A 19 12.76 6.66 7.13
CA THR A 19 11.33 6.36 7.00
C THR A 19 11.07 5.42 5.83
N PHE A 20 11.71 5.66 4.68
CA PHE A 20 11.62 4.80 3.50
C PHE A 20 12.17 3.40 3.78
N THR A 21 13.36 3.31 4.40
CA THR A 21 14.01 2.02 4.70
C THR A 21 13.15 1.19 5.68
N ILE A 22 12.63 1.81 6.73
CA ILE A 22 11.79 1.11 7.73
C ILE A 22 10.44 0.72 7.09
N GLY A 23 9.86 1.59 6.27
CA GLY A 23 8.65 1.26 5.51
C GLY A 23 8.83 0.00 4.65
N LYS A 24 9.96 -0.10 3.95
CA LYS A 24 10.29 -1.28 3.14
C LYS A 24 10.52 -2.55 3.99
N LEU A 25 11.13 -2.43 5.17
CA LEU A 25 11.26 -3.56 6.09
C LEU A 25 9.90 -4.06 6.60
N ILE A 26 8.99 -3.13 6.93
CA ILE A 26 7.62 -3.48 7.34
C ILE A 26 6.88 -4.20 6.21
N GLU A 27 6.98 -3.70 4.99
CA GLU A 27 6.42 -4.33 3.79
C GLU A 27 6.96 -5.76 3.59
N ASP A 28 8.28 -5.95 3.74
CA ASP A 28 8.92 -7.26 3.67
C ASP A 28 8.41 -8.23 4.75
N GLU A 29 8.17 -7.76 5.97
CA GLU A 29 7.61 -8.59 7.04
C GLU A 29 6.15 -8.97 6.76
N ILE A 30 5.33 -8.07 6.20
CA ILE A 30 3.97 -8.37 5.75
C ILE A 30 4.01 -9.43 4.65
N ARG A 31 4.86 -9.26 3.64
CA ARG A 31 5.01 -10.18 2.52
C ARG A 31 5.44 -11.57 2.99
N LYS A 32 6.40 -11.67 3.90
CA LYS A 32 6.86 -12.95 4.47
C LYS A 32 5.73 -13.65 5.23
N THR A 33 4.94 -12.92 6.02
CA THR A 33 3.81 -13.48 6.75
C THR A 33 2.77 -14.04 5.80
N ILE A 34 2.37 -13.28 4.78
CA ILE A 34 1.43 -13.73 3.75
C ILE A 34 1.98 -14.99 3.06
N SER A 35 3.24 -14.97 2.63
CA SER A 35 3.87 -16.10 1.98
C SER A 35 3.89 -17.34 2.86
N SER A 36 4.30 -17.22 4.13
CA SER A 36 4.38 -18.36 5.05
C SER A 36 3.01 -18.97 5.34
N GLU A 37 1.98 -18.15 5.51
CA GLU A 37 0.62 -18.62 5.78
C GLU A 37 -0.06 -19.26 4.57
N LEU A 38 0.14 -18.72 3.36
CA LEU A 38 -0.46 -19.26 2.15
C LEU A 38 0.28 -20.49 1.62
N CYS A 39 1.62 -20.50 1.67
CA CYS A 39 2.41 -21.64 1.20
C CYS A 39 2.29 -22.89 2.09
N CYS A 40 1.76 -22.77 3.31
CA CYS A 40 1.41 -23.93 4.12
C CYS A 40 0.26 -24.75 3.53
N GLU A 41 -0.62 -24.13 2.72
CA GLU A 41 -1.80 -24.75 2.15
C GLU A 41 -1.59 -25.24 0.71
N THR A 42 -0.78 -24.52 -0.08
CA THR A 42 -0.44 -24.93 -1.44
C THR A 42 0.92 -24.40 -1.88
N LYS A 43 1.68 -25.28 -2.56
CA LYS A 43 2.99 -24.94 -3.15
C LYS A 43 2.87 -24.06 -4.41
N ASP A 44 1.67 -23.91 -4.94
CA ASP A 44 1.40 -23.17 -6.17
C ASP A 44 1.21 -21.66 -5.92
N ILE A 45 1.27 -21.21 -4.65
CA ILE A 45 1.14 -19.81 -4.27
C ILE A 45 2.54 -19.22 -4.02
N LEU A 46 2.79 -18.10 -4.68
CA LEU A 46 4.00 -17.30 -4.52
C LEU A 46 3.63 -15.85 -4.26
N THR A 47 4.48 -15.13 -3.53
CA THR A 47 4.38 -13.68 -3.37
C THR A 47 5.57 -13.01 -4.04
N GLU A 48 5.30 -11.97 -4.82
CA GLU A 48 6.32 -11.16 -5.49
C GLU A 48 6.29 -9.71 -5.00
N ASP A 49 7.48 -9.12 -4.87
CA ASP A 49 7.66 -7.69 -4.70
C ASP A 49 7.60 -7.03 -6.08
N ASN A 50 6.62 -6.14 -6.28
CA ASN A 50 6.46 -5.45 -7.55
C ASN A 50 5.82 -4.07 -7.35
N GLN A 51 6.49 -3.04 -7.80
CA GLN A 51 6.14 -1.63 -7.59
C GLN A 51 5.28 -1.01 -8.72
N TYR A 52 4.47 -1.79 -9.39
CA TYR A 52 3.59 -1.30 -10.46
C TYR A 52 2.15 -1.06 -9.99
N GLY A 53 1.97 -0.08 -9.10
CA GLY A 53 0.67 0.28 -8.52
C GLY A 53 0.25 -0.61 -7.34
N GLN A 54 1.15 -1.44 -6.84
CA GLN A 54 1.07 -2.26 -5.64
C GLN A 54 2.47 -2.62 -5.16
N ASP A 55 2.59 -3.06 -3.92
CA ASP A 55 3.87 -3.51 -3.33
C ASP A 55 4.01 -5.04 -3.39
N ILE A 56 2.90 -5.78 -3.24
CA ILE A 56 2.91 -7.24 -3.19
C ILE A 56 1.91 -7.79 -4.21
N ILE A 57 2.34 -8.79 -4.99
CA ILE A 57 1.47 -9.59 -5.85
C ILE A 57 1.42 -11.01 -5.29
N ILE A 58 0.22 -11.57 -5.20
CA ILE A 58 0.00 -12.98 -4.90
C ILE A 58 -0.27 -13.69 -6.21
N LEU A 59 0.56 -14.68 -6.51
CA LEU A 59 0.45 -15.52 -7.70
C LEU A 59 -0.08 -16.91 -7.30
N TYR A 60 -1.02 -17.43 -8.07
CA TYR A 60 -1.46 -18.81 -8.01
C TYR A 60 -1.21 -19.48 -9.37
N LYS A 61 -0.44 -20.55 -9.39
CA LYS A 61 0.00 -21.20 -10.63
C LYS A 61 0.62 -20.23 -11.65
N GLY A 62 1.37 -19.25 -11.14
CA GLY A 62 2.03 -18.23 -11.96
C GLY A 62 1.13 -17.12 -12.50
N GLN A 63 -0.16 -17.08 -12.12
CA GLN A 63 -1.08 -16.02 -12.50
C GLN A 63 -1.39 -15.09 -11.33
N PRO A 64 -1.42 -13.76 -11.53
CA PRO A 64 -1.77 -12.82 -10.48
C PRO A 64 -3.23 -12.99 -10.03
N VAL A 65 -3.44 -13.27 -8.73
CA VAL A 65 -4.77 -13.45 -8.15
C VAL A 65 -5.14 -12.37 -7.15
N TYR A 66 -4.15 -11.71 -6.51
CA TYR A 66 -4.40 -10.65 -5.56
C TYR A 66 -3.26 -9.64 -5.51
N TYR A 67 -3.57 -8.39 -5.15
CA TYR A 67 -2.64 -7.27 -5.10
C TYR A 67 -2.75 -6.54 -3.76
N ILE A 68 -1.62 -6.16 -3.18
CA ILE A 68 -1.58 -5.50 -1.88
C ILE A 68 -0.67 -4.28 -1.95
N GLU A 69 -1.15 -3.16 -1.49
CA GLU A 69 -0.39 -1.94 -1.23
C GLU A 69 -0.17 -1.79 0.27
N CYS A 70 1.04 -1.50 0.69
CA CYS A 70 1.43 -1.35 2.09
C CYS A 70 1.74 0.12 2.41
N LYS A 71 1.26 0.60 3.55
CA LYS A 71 1.54 1.97 4.02
C LYS A 71 1.86 1.95 5.51
N ALA A 72 3.03 2.45 5.88
CA ALA A 72 3.40 2.73 7.27
C ALA A 72 3.24 4.23 7.55
N LYS A 73 2.67 4.58 8.70
CA LYS A 73 2.38 5.96 9.11
C LYS A 73 3.04 6.29 10.43
N TRP A 74 3.82 7.37 10.46
CA TRP A 74 4.63 7.76 11.61
C TRP A 74 4.19 9.04 12.31
N ASN A 75 3.26 9.80 11.71
CA ASN A 75 2.77 11.04 12.30
C ASN A 75 1.31 10.88 12.73
N PHE A 76 0.96 11.54 13.83
CA PHE A 76 -0.42 11.56 14.31
C PHE A 76 -1.35 12.15 13.24
N ASN A 77 -2.43 11.43 12.93
CA ASN A 77 -3.39 11.78 11.86
C ASN A 77 -2.80 11.85 10.43
N GLU A 78 -1.63 11.31 10.19
CA GLU A 78 -1.07 11.24 8.84
C GLU A 78 -1.97 10.38 7.93
N PRO A 79 -2.45 10.92 6.78
CA PRO A 79 -3.24 10.14 5.85
C PRO A 79 -2.37 9.15 5.08
N ALA A 80 -2.99 8.06 4.61
CA ALA A 80 -2.34 7.16 3.67
C ALA A 80 -2.43 7.77 2.26
N HIS A 81 -1.27 8.05 1.66
CA HIS A 81 -1.19 8.61 0.30
C HIS A 81 -1.17 7.50 -0.74
N MET A 82 -2.01 7.62 -1.77
CA MET A 82 -1.99 6.75 -2.95
C MET A 82 -1.75 7.57 -4.23
N SER A 83 -0.81 7.09 -5.04
CA SER A 83 -0.50 7.65 -6.34
C SER A 83 -1.57 7.28 -7.38
N SER A 84 -1.54 7.95 -8.55
CA SER A 84 -2.45 7.64 -9.65
C SER A 84 -2.38 6.19 -10.12
N LEU A 85 -1.19 5.57 -10.13
CA LEU A 85 -1.03 4.16 -10.50
C LEU A 85 -1.70 3.23 -9.48
N GLN A 86 -1.51 3.50 -8.18
CA GLN A 86 -2.12 2.74 -7.10
C GLN A 86 -3.65 2.85 -7.12
N ILE A 87 -4.18 4.05 -7.34
CA ILE A 87 -5.63 4.28 -7.45
C ILE A 87 -6.21 3.55 -8.68
N LYS A 88 -5.58 3.71 -9.85
CA LYS A 88 -6.02 3.03 -11.08
C LYS A 88 -6.00 1.52 -10.89
N LYS A 89 -4.94 0.97 -10.29
CA LYS A 89 -4.82 -0.45 -9.99
C LYS A 89 -5.92 -0.92 -9.04
N ALA A 90 -6.16 -0.21 -7.94
CA ALA A 90 -7.20 -0.53 -6.97
C ALA A 90 -8.60 -0.58 -7.62
N VAL A 91 -8.91 0.38 -8.50
CA VAL A 91 -10.21 0.42 -9.20
C VAL A 91 -10.34 -0.72 -10.22
N THR A 92 -9.27 -1.00 -10.99
CA THR A 92 -9.26 -2.06 -11.99
C THR A 92 -9.41 -3.44 -11.37
N GLU A 93 -8.67 -3.71 -10.29
CA GLU A 93 -8.65 -5.02 -9.63
C GLU A 93 -9.79 -5.19 -8.61
N SER A 94 -10.38 -4.07 -8.14
CA SER A 94 -11.56 -4.08 -7.26
C SER A 94 -11.38 -4.98 -6.02
N ASN A 95 -12.14 -6.08 -5.93
CA ASN A 95 -12.11 -7.04 -4.82
C ASN A 95 -10.83 -7.90 -4.75
N ARG A 96 -9.91 -7.73 -5.69
CA ARG A 96 -8.59 -8.37 -5.68
C ARG A 96 -7.47 -7.40 -5.28
N TYR A 97 -7.81 -6.27 -4.69
CA TYR A 97 -6.85 -5.27 -4.24
C TYR A 97 -7.12 -4.86 -2.80
N ALA A 98 -6.09 -4.86 -1.98
CA ALA A 98 -6.16 -4.41 -0.59
C ALA A 98 -5.13 -3.33 -0.30
N LEU A 99 -5.51 -2.38 0.55
CA LEU A 99 -4.61 -1.42 1.19
C LEU A 99 -4.35 -1.88 2.62
N CYS A 100 -3.12 -2.27 2.92
CA CYS A 100 -2.64 -2.60 4.26
C CYS A 100 -2.00 -1.36 4.88
N CYS A 101 -2.57 -0.85 5.95
CA CYS A 101 -2.03 0.30 6.67
C CYS A 101 -1.62 -0.09 8.09
N ILE A 102 -0.42 0.36 8.52
CA ILE A 102 0.02 0.29 9.90
C ILE A 102 0.25 1.69 10.44
N ASP A 103 -0.31 1.95 11.63
CA ASP A 103 -0.08 3.19 12.38
C ASP A 103 1.03 2.98 13.40
N CYS A 104 2.26 3.36 13.05
CA CYS A 104 3.43 3.26 13.92
C CYS A 104 3.41 4.27 15.08
N THR A 105 2.39 5.12 15.19
CA THR A 105 2.16 6.00 16.34
C THR A 105 1.26 5.37 17.39
N ASP A 106 0.60 4.25 17.07
CA ASP A 106 -0.21 3.50 18.04
C ASP A 106 0.69 2.97 19.16
N SER A 107 0.25 3.15 20.42
CA SER A 107 1.00 2.72 21.60
C SER A 107 1.28 1.21 21.64
N GLY A 108 0.44 0.42 20.98
CA GLY A 108 0.61 -1.03 20.84
C GLY A 108 1.68 -1.44 19.82
N CYS A 109 1.96 -0.57 18.84
CA CYS A 109 2.87 -0.83 17.73
C CYS A 109 3.86 0.31 17.49
N ALA A 110 4.23 1.07 18.53
CA ALA A 110 5.18 2.17 18.37
C ALA A 110 6.52 1.68 17.83
N ILE A 111 6.83 2.04 16.58
CA ILE A 111 8.11 1.78 15.92
C ILE A 111 8.69 3.12 15.54
N SER A 112 9.93 3.38 15.97
CA SER A 112 10.65 4.60 15.58
C SER A 112 10.99 4.55 14.08
N PRO A 113 10.90 5.68 13.34
CA PRO A 113 11.43 5.77 11.99
C PRO A 113 12.96 5.56 11.93
N ASP A 114 13.65 5.68 13.09
CA ASP A 114 15.09 5.44 13.24
C ASP A 114 15.40 4.00 13.72
N ALA A 115 14.41 3.14 13.82
CA ALA A 115 14.58 1.75 14.29
C ALA A 115 15.57 0.99 13.40
N LYS A 116 16.40 0.15 14.03
CA LYS A 116 17.28 -0.75 13.30
C LYS A 116 16.50 -1.94 12.75
N ARG A 117 17.09 -2.61 11.76
CA ARG A 117 16.49 -3.80 11.15
C ARG A 117 16.09 -4.87 12.19
N GLU A 118 16.96 -5.11 13.16
CA GLU A 118 16.76 -6.09 14.24
C GLU A 118 15.55 -5.72 15.11
N GLU A 119 15.38 -4.43 15.42
CA GLU A 119 14.25 -3.93 16.21
C GLU A 119 12.91 -4.09 15.45
N VAL A 120 12.91 -3.87 14.13
CA VAL A 120 11.73 -4.12 13.28
C VAL A 120 11.39 -5.61 13.23
N MET A 121 12.40 -6.48 13.11
CA MET A 121 12.20 -7.94 13.11
C MET A 121 11.68 -8.43 14.47
N GLU A 122 12.19 -7.91 15.59
CA GLU A 122 11.69 -8.23 16.93
C GLU A 122 10.26 -7.73 17.14
N ALA A 123 9.88 -6.63 16.49
CA ALA A 123 8.53 -6.09 16.54
C ALA A 123 7.53 -6.79 15.60
N HIS A 124 7.94 -7.82 14.85
CA HIS A 124 7.14 -8.50 13.83
C HIS A 124 5.69 -8.79 14.27
N ASN A 125 5.51 -9.45 15.41
CA ASN A 125 4.17 -9.79 15.90
C ASN A 125 3.32 -8.55 16.20
N LYS A 126 3.93 -7.47 16.70
CA LYS A 126 3.26 -6.19 16.93
C LYS A 126 2.84 -5.54 15.61
N ILE A 127 3.73 -5.55 14.60
CA ILE A 127 3.44 -5.03 13.27
C ILE A 127 2.20 -5.74 12.72
N VAL A 128 2.24 -7.07 12.65
CA VAL A 128 1.18 -7.88 12.05
C VAL A 128 -0.17 -7.70 12.78
N SER A 129 -0.17 -7.65 14.11
CA SER A 129 -1.40 -7.48 14.89
C SER A 129 -2.01 -6.07 14.83
N HIS A 130 -1.28 -5.06 14.34
CA HIS A 130 -1.75 -3.67 14.21
C HIS A 130 -1.95 -3.22 12.75
N ILE A 131 -1.91 -4.17 11.80
CA ILE A 131 -2.26 -3.86 10.42
C ILE A 131 -3.78 -3.76 10.28
N HIS A 132 -4.22 -2.67 9.69
CA HIS A 132 -5.60 -2.47 9.25
C HIS A 132 -5.67 -2.67 7.74
N VAL A 133 -6.58 -3.52 7.28
CA VAL A 133 -6.71 -3.88 5.86
C VAL A 133 -8.02 -3.36 5.29
N HIS A 134 -7.93 -2.58 4.23
CA HIS A 134 -9.06 -2.10 3.47
C HIS A 134 -9.16 -2.87 2.15
N THR A 135 -10.05 -3.86 2.10
CA THR A 135 -10.12 -4.85 1.01
C THR A 135 -10.84 -4.39 -0.26
N ASP A 136 -11.50 -3.25 -0.24
CA ASP A 136 -12.30 -2.76 -1.39
C ASP A 136 -12.17 -1.26 -1.58
N ILE A 137 -10.96 -0.75 -1.36
CA ILE A 137 -10.66 0.68 -1.47
C ILE A 137 -10.94 1.20 -2.90
N GLY A 138 -10.84 0.34 -3.91
CA GLY A 138 -11.13 0.69 -5.30
C GLY A 138 -12.56 1.17 -5.53
N ARG A 139 -13.54 0.62 -4.79
CA ARG A 139 -14.94 1.05 -4.86
C ARG A 139 -15.11 2.50 -4.41
N ASP A 140 -14.36 2.91 -3.41
CA ASP A 140 -14.43 4.28 -2.89
C ASP A 140 -13.88 5.30 -3.90
N PHE A 141 -12.95 4.89 -4.76
CA PHE A 141 -12.36 5.75 -5.79
C PHE A 141 -13.17 5.81 -7.08
N LYS A 142 -13.93 4.77 -7.39
CA LYS A 142 -14.64 4.63 -8.65
C LYS A 142 -15.50 5.85 -9.00
N PRO A 143 -16.30 6.46 -8.10
CA PRO A 143 -17.12 7.63 -8.42
C PRO A 143 -16.31 8.86 -8.86
N PHE A 144 -15.05 8.95 -8.42
CA PHE A 144 -14.17 10.06 -8.76
C PHE A 144 -13.36 9.81 -10.03
N LEU A 145 -13.13 8.55 -10.39
CA LEU A 145 -12.34 8.17 -11.57
C LEU A 145 -13.17 8.00 -12.83
N ASP A 146 -14.41 7.50 -12.73
CA ASP A 146 -15.25 7.26 -13.88
C ASP A 146 -15.43 8.52 -14.78
N PRO A 147 -15.60 9.74 -14.24
CA PRO A 147 -15.62 10.95 -15.06
C PRO A 147 -14.30 11.22 -15.78
N LEU A 148 -13.15 11.01 -15.11
CA LEU A 148 -11.83 11.26 -15.68
C LEU A 148 -11.44 10.24 -16.75
N LEU A 149 -11.77 8.97 -16.54
CA LEU A 149 -11.53 7.90 -17.51
C LEU A 149 -12.40 8.07 -18.78
N ASN A 150 -13.61 8.61 -18.63
CA ASN A 150 -14.50 8.90 -19.76
C ASN A 150 -13.96 10.08 -20.61
N GLU A 151 -13.29 11.05 -20.01
CA GLU A 151 -12.62 12.15 -20.73
C GLU A 151 -11.37 11.64 -21.49
N GLU A 152 -10.57 10.74 -20.89
CA GLU A 152 -9.39 10.14 -21.54
C GLU A 152 -9.78 9.27 -22.76
N ASN A 153 -10.95 8.66 -22.74
CA ASN A 153 -11.46 7.78 -23.80
C ASN A 153 -12.37 8.49 -24.83
N ASN A 154 -12.48 9.83 -24.79
CA ASN A 154 -13.30 10.56 -25.72
C ASN A 154 -12.65 10.59 -27.12
N PRO A 155 -13.22 9.89 -28.15
CA PRO A 155 -12.61 9.77 -29.46
C PRO A 155 -12.67 11.07 -30.32
N ASN A 156 -13.25 12.15 -29.80
CA ASN A 156 -13.40 13.42 -30.51
C ASN A 156 -12.26 14.41 -30.25
N VAL A 157 -11.18 14.01 -29.58
CA VAL A 157 -9.99 14.86 -29.46
C VAL A 157 -9.11 14.62 -30.67
N ASP A 158 -9.10 15.61 -31.58
CA ASP A 158 -8.27 15.64 -32.80
C ASP A 158 -6.78 15.52 -32.40
N ASP A 159 -6.16 14.39 -32.70
CA ASP A 159 -4.85 13.95 -32.14
C ASP A 159 -3.66 14.83 -32.58
N ASN A 160 -3.86 15.76 -33.50
CA ASN A 160 -2.75 16.45 -34.17
C ASN A 160 -2.34 17.80 -33.57
N ASN A 161 -3.11 18.42 -32.66
CA ASN A 161 -2.79 19.77 -32.17
C ASN A 161 -3.24 20.08 -30.72
N SER A 162 -3.63 19.13 -29.92
CA SER A 162 -4.11 19.41 -28.55
C SER A 162 -3.02 19.26 -27.49
N ILE A 163 -2.85 20.31 -26.69
CA ILE A 163 -2.08 20.25 -25.44
C ILE A 163 -2.82 19.30 -24.50
N ARG A 164 -2.24 18.11 -24.24
CA ARG A 164 -2.78 17.19 -23.22
C ARG A 164 -2.35 17.66 -21.84
N VAL A 165 -3.29 18.09 -21.04
CA VAL A 165 -3.07 18.31 -19.60
C VAL A 165 -3.22 16.97 -18.89
N THR A 166 -2.09 16.31 -18.58
CA THR A 166 -2.10 15.13 -17.71
C THR A 166 -2.22 15.59 -16.26
N SER A 167 -3.39 15.47 -15.65
CA SER A 167 -3.54 15.64 -14.21
C SER A 167 -2.98 14.41 -13.51
N SER A 168 -1.97 14.59 -12.66
CA SER A 168 -1.54 13.53 -11.75
C SER A 168 -2.59 13.40 -10.64
N LEU A 169 -3.52 12.44 -10.79
CA LEU A 169 -4.46 12.13 -9.74
C LEU A 169 -3.72 11.46 -8.58
N SER A 170 -3.88 11.99 -7.38
CA SER A 170 -3.44 11.36 -6.14
C SER A 170 -4.51 11.55 -5.08
N CYS A 171 -4.55 10.70 -4.08
CA CYS A 171 -5.48 10.84 -2.98
C CYS A 171 -4.82 10.65 -1.62
N ASN A 172 -5.43 11.23 -0.61
CA ASN A 172 -5.10 11.04 0.79
C ASN A 172 -6.28 10.34 1.48
N ILE A 173 -6.05 9.12 1.96
CA ILE A 173 -7.03 8.36 2.74
C ILE A 173 -6.85 8.76 4.19
N PRO A 174 -7.85 9.42 4.82
CA PRO A 174 -7.72 9.89 6.19
C PRO A 174 -7.59 8.72 7.18
N LYS A 175 -6.89 8.96 8.29
CA LYS A 175 -6.61 7.95 9.33
C LYS A 175 -7.86 7.21 9.78
N TYR A 176 -8.95 7.93 10.08
CA TYR A 176 -10.21 7.32 10.55
C TYR A 176 -10.77 6.27 9.56
N LYS A 177 -10.46 6.40 8.27
CA LYS A 177 -10.94 5.48 7.25
C LYS A 177 -10.10 4.21 7.21
N PHE A 178 -8.78 4.31 7.23
CA PHE A 178 -7.94 3.12 7.16
C PHE A 178 -7.89 2.34 8.49
N VAL A 179 -8.00 2.98 9.66
CA VAL A 179 -8.04 2.27 10.96
C VAL A 179 -9.36 1.52 11.19
N ASN A 180 -10.41 1.83 10.42
CA ASN A 180 -11.68 1.08 10.43
C ASN A 180 -11.66 -0.12 9.47
N GLY A 181 -10.52 -0.44 8.85
CA GLY A 181 -10.33 -1.67 8.09
C GLY A 181 -10.44 -2.92 8.96
N ILE A 182 -10.53 -4.08 8.31
CA ILE A 182 -10.51 -5.37 9.01
C ILE A 182 -9.11 -5.66 9.57
N SER A 183 -9.01 -6.58 10.54
CA SER A 183 -7.72 -7.04 11.04
C SER A 183 -6.96 -7.83 9.97
N PHE A 184 -5.65 -7.94 10.13
CA PHE A 184 -4.83 -8.74 9.22
C PHE A 184 -5.20 -10.23 9.26
N GLU A 185 -5.55 -10.76 10.44
CA GLU A 185 -6.00 -12.15 10.60
C GLU A 185 -7.31 -12.40 9.84
N GLU A 186 -8.28 -11.50 9.96
CA GLU A 186 -9.53 -11.60 9.21
C GLU A 186 -9.28 -11.51 7.69
N PHE A 187 -8.41 -10.60 7.25
CA PHE A 187 -8.01 -10.48 5.86
C PHE A 187 -7.40 -11.80 5.34
N MET A 188 -6.46 -12.40 6.07
CA MET A 188 -5.84 -13.66 5.68
C MET A 188 -6.86 -14.79 5.57
N SER A 189 -7.83 -14.84 6.49
CA SER A 189 -8.93 -15.81 6.42
C SER A 189 -9.80 -15.61 5.17
N GLN A 190 -10.15 -14.37 4.83
CA GLN A 190 -10.92 -14.05 3.62
C GLN A 190 -10.13 -14.40 2.36
N LEU A 191 -8.84 -14.08 2.30
CA LEU A 191 -7.95 -14.36 1.19
C LEU A 191 -7.81 -15.88 0.94
N LYS A 192 -7.60 -16.68 1.99
CA LYS A 192 -7.55 -18.14 1.90
C LYS A 192 -8.85 -18.70 1.34
N ASN A 193 -9.98 -18.22 1.82
CA ASN A 193 -11.30 -18.64 1.32
C ASN A 193 -11.54 -18.25 -0.14
N GLN A 194 -11.01 -17.12 -0.58
CA GLN A 194 -11.09 -16.71 -1.99
C GLN A 194 -10.24 -17.62 -2.87
N LEU A 195 -8.99 -17.87 -2.50
CA LEU A 195 -8.04 -18.70 -3.26
C LEU A 195 -8.47 -20.18 -3.32
N ALA A 196 -9.19 -20.67 -2.31
CA ALA A 196 -9.73 -22.04 -2.31
C ALA A 196 -10.88 -22.24 -3.31
N ARG A 197 -11.42 -21.19 -3.90
CA ARG A 197 -12.52 -21.22 -4.89
C ARG A 197 -12.02 -21.11 -6.34
N GLU A 198 -10.76 -20.80 -6.54
CA GLU A 198 -10.09 -20.70 -7.84
C GLU A 198 -9.36 -22.02 -8.20
#